data_7b6da06fbea06b8f98e30da42ef1dd05
#
_entry.id   7b6da06fbea06b8f98e30da42ef1dd05
#
_cell.length_a   1.000
_cell.length_b   1.000
_cell.length_c   1.000
_cell.angle_alpha   90.00
_cell.angle_beta   90.00
_cell.angle_gamma   90.00
#
_symmetry.space_group_name_H-M   'P 1'
#
loop_
_entity.id
_entity.type
_entity.pdbx_description
1 polymer ?
#
loop_
_entity_poly.entity_id
_entity_poly.type
_entity_poly.pdbx_seq_one_letter_code
_entity_poly.pdbx_strand_id
1 'polypeptide(L)'
;STLINPQKITGLKTPESLVQAKDGRIYVSEINEFGKDGDGQITVIDRHGKASVFARGLDDPKGLAIIGKNLYVADKTKIIKITPDGNTSVFVAASAFQRPPLFLNDLEADPQGNLYVSDSGDVFGAGKGGAIYKINAKGQVTLLINDLQDARIKAPNGLLADDTGNFLLVVDFASGVLYTLNTQTQKLTDIAEGFGGGDGVVHHSNGTMYVSDWKNGKVFSVNTKGDVAVIKSGYQAAADIAITKDEAYLLVPDMKAGELDFISLK
;
A
#
# COMPACT_ATOMS: atom_id res chain seq x y z
N SER A 1 11.49 9.64 13.92
CA SER A 1 12.78 9.22 14.41
C SER A 1 13.47 8.23 13.49
N THR A 2 14.78 8.11 13.62
CA THR A 2 15.60 7.29 12.74
C THR A 2 15.65 5.84 13.20
N LEU A 3 15.82 4.93 12.25
CA LEU A 3 16.13 3.53 12.53
C LEU A 3 17.58 3.39 12.94
N ILE A 4 17.88 2.43 13.82
CA ILE A 4 19.22 2.18 14.33
C ILE A 4 19.79 0.93 13.64
N ASN A 5 20.82 1.13 12.78
CA ASN A 5 21.49 0.05 12.04
C ASN A 5 20.50 -0.93 11.39
N PRO A 6 19.60 -0.44 10.50
CA PRO A 6 18.56 -1.30 9.94
C PRO A 6 19.16 -2.46 9.16
N GLN A 7 18.69 -3.66 9.46
CA GLN A 7 19.05 -4.90 8.81
C GLN A 7 17.80 -5.64 8.37
N LYS A 8 17.94 -6.49 7.37
CA LYS A 8 16.84 -7.32 6.87
C LYS A 8 16.16 -8.06 8.02
N ILE A 9 14.85 -7.97 8.09
CA ILE A 9 14.01 -8.69 9.04
C ILE A 9 13.52 -9.96 8.34
N THR A 10 13.64 -11.10 9.00
CA THR A 10 13.21 -12.40 8.47
C THR A 10 12.11 -13.02 9.33
N GLY A 11 11.52 -14.13 8.88
CA GLY A 11 10.52 -14.88 9.64
C GLY A 11 9.14 -14.22 9.66
N LEU A 12 8.86 -13.30 8.73
CA LEU A 12 7.54 -12.72 8.56
C LEU A 12 6.64 -13.66 7.74
N LYS A 13 5.32 -13.57 7.98
CA LYS A 13 4.33 -14.46 7.37
C LYS A 13 3.54 -13.75 6.29
N THR A 14 4.03 -13.81 5.05
CA THR A 14 3.42 -13.15 3.91
C THR A 14 3.26 -11.64 4.16
N PRO A 15 4.39 -10.91 4.37
CA PRO A 15 4.32 -9.47 4.59
C PRO A 15 3.92 -8.76 3.29
N GLU A 16 2.94 -7.85 3.38
CA GLU A 16 2.37 -7.22 2.20
C GLU A 16 2.62 -5.73 2.17
N SER A 17 2.40 -5.02 3.28
CA SER A 17 2.51 -3.57 3.35
C SER A 17 3.09 -3.15 4.68
N LEU A 18 3.47 -1.88 4.76
CA LEU A 18 4.03 -1.32 5.99
C LEU A 18 3.84 0.18 6.03
N VAL A 19 3.92 0.73 7.23
CA VAL A 19 3.91 2.17 7.48
C VAL A 19 4.80 2.48 8.67
N GLN A 20 5.56 3.57 8.59
CA GLN A 20 6.37 4.03 9.71
C GLN A 20 5.61 5.08 10.51
N ALA A 21 5.56 4.91 11.83
CA ALA A 21 5.01 5.89 12.75
C ALA A 21 6.01 7.03 13.00
N LYS A 22 5.52 8.14 13.56
CA LYS A 22 6.36 9.31 13.88
C LYS A 22 7.48 8.98 14.87
N ASP A 23 7.28 8.01 15.76
CA ASP A 23 8.29 7.57 16.73
C ASP A 23 9.31 6.59 16.14
N GLY A 24 9.23 6.29 14.85
CA GLY A 24 10.14 5.41 14.12
C GLY A 24 9.74 3.96 14.05
N ARG A 25 8.77 3.51 14.85
CA ARG A 25 8.28 2.13 14.78
C ARG A 25 7.64 1.87 13.42
N ILE A 26 7.77 0.64 12.94
CA ILE A 26 7.22 0.20 11.66
C ILE A 26 6.13 -0.82 11.93
N TYR A 27 4.96 -0.60 11.36
CA TYR A 27 3.86 -1.57 11.37
C TYR A 27 3.84 -2.30 10.03
N VAL A 28 3.77 -3.63 10.07
CA VAL A 28 3.78 -4.50 8.88
C VAL A 28 2.53 -5.36 8.90
N SER A 29 1.80 -5.40 7.79
CA SER A 29 0.70 -6.32 7.63
C SER A 29 1.21 -7.67 7.15
N GLU A 30 0.78 -8.73 7.80
CA GLU A 30 1.12 -10.11 7.47
C GLU A 30 -0.16 -10.88 7.17
N ILE A 31 -0.32 -11.28 5.91
CA ILE A 31 -1.53 -12.00 5.45
C ILE A 31 -1.56 -13.43 5.99
N ASN A 32 -0.39 -14.04 6.16
CA ASN A 32 -0.21 -15.47 6.44
C ASN A 32 -0.73 -16.28 5.24
N GLU A 33 -1.91 -16.89 5.31
CA GLU A 33 -2.49 -17.65 4.20
C GLU A 33 -3.57 -16.85 3.49
N PHE A 34 -3.41 -16.61 2.17
CA PHE A 34 -4.41 -15.93 1.37
C PHE A 34 -5.75 -16.67 1.41
N GLY A 35 -6.83 -15.93 1.60
CA GLY A 35 -8.18 -16.46 1.60
C GLY A 35 -8.60 -17.14 2.90
N LYS A 36 -7.70 -17.26 3.88
CA LYS A 36 -8.04 -17.78 5.20
C LYS A 36 -8.36 -16.63 6.14
N ASP A 37 -9.54 -16.65 6.71
CA ASP A 37 -9.98 -15.61 7.63
C ASP A 37 -9.41 -15.84 9.04
N GLY A 38 -9.07 -14.76 9.72
CA GLY A 38 -8.69 -14.78 11.14
C GLY A 38 -7.22 -15.08 11.43
N ASP A 39 -6.38 -15.36 10.43
CA ASP A 39 -4.97 -15.70 10.62
C ASP A 39 -4.01 -14.54 10.31
N GLY A 40 -4.54 -13.44 9.79
CA GLY A 40 -3.76 -12.25 9.50
C GLY A 40 -3.42 -11.45 10.77
N GLN A 41 -2.31 -10.74 10.74
CA GLN A 41 -1.84 -9.95 11.88
C GLN A 41 -1.12 -8.70 11.44
N ILE A 42 -0.96 -7.78 12.39
CA ILE A 42 -0.07 -6.63 12.28
C ILE A 42 1.09 -6.84 13.24
N THR A 43 2.30 -6.77 12.72
CA THR A 43 3.54 -6.84 13.48
C THR A 43 4.10 -5.43 13.63
N VAL A 44 4.58 -5.08 14.82
CA VAL A 44 5.30 -3.84 15.06
C VAL A 44 6.79 -4.14 15.21
N ILE A 45 7.62 -3.34 14.52
CA ILE A 45 9.07 -3.44 14.56
C ILE A 45 9.60 -2.16 15.18
N ASP A 46 10.36 -2.29 16.26
CA ASP A 46 10.93 -1.13 16.95
C ASP A 46 12.15 -0.57 16.19
N ARG A 47 12.70 0.53 16.68
CA ARG A 47 13.84 1.20 16.05
C ARG A 47 15.11 0.34 15.99
N HIS A 48 15.22 -0.67 16.84
CA HIS A 48 16.33 -1.62 16.87
C HIS A 48 16.11 -2.86 16.02
N GLY A 49 14.96 -2.96 15.34
CA GLY A 49 14.62 -4.08 14.48
C GLY A 49 13.95 -5.25 15.21
N LYS A 50 13.54 -5.06 16.47
CA LYS A 50 12.84 -6.11 17.22
C LYS A 50 11.37 -6.13 16.86
N ALA A 51 10.89 -7.29 16.41
CA ALA A 51 9.50 -7.50 16.00
C ALA A 51 8.67 -8.11 17.13
N SER A 52 7.42 -7.66 17.23
CA SER A 52 6.40 -8.23 18.12
C SER A 52 5.02 -8.08 17.49
N VAL A 53 4.07 -8.94 17.87
CA VAL A 53 2.70 -8.88 17.35
C VAL A 53 1.97 -7.70 18.00
N PHE A 54 1.35 -6.86 17.18
CA PHE A 54 0.57 -5.71 17.62
C PHE A 54 -0.94 -5.99 17.63
N ALA A 55 -1.46 -6.62 16.59
CA ALA A 55 -2.88 -6.96 16.47
C ALA A 55 -3.04 -8.29 15.73
N ARG A 56 -4.07 -9.05 16.06
CA ARG A 56 -4.36 -10.39 15.52
C ARG A 56 -5.78 -10.45 14.98
N GLY A 57 -6.12 -11.59 14.37
CA GLY A 57 -7.48 -11.91 13.99
C GLY A 57 -7.99 -11.21 12.76
N LEU A 58 -7.08 -10.68 11.94
CA LEU A 58 -7.42 -10.09 10.64
C LEU A 58 -7.54 -11.20 9.58
N ASP A 59 -8.11 -10.85 8.43
CA ASP A 59 -8.32 -11.83 7.35
C ASP A 59 -7.16 -11.80 6.35
N ASP A 60 -7.20 -10.89 5.37
CA ASP A 60 -6.10 -10.66 4.42
C ASP A 60 -5.64 -9.20 4.54
N PRO A 61 -4.92 -8.83 5.63
CA PRO A 61 -4.52 -7.43 5.84
C PRO A 61 -3.47 -7.00 4.83
N LYS A 62 -3.67 -5.83 4.23
CA LYS A 62 -2.79 -5.28 3.21
C LYS A 62 -2.40 -3.84 3.55
N GLY A 63 -2.84 -2.85 2.79
CA GLY A 63 -2.43 -1.48 2.98
C GLY A 63 -2.69 -0.94 4.38
N LEU A 64 -1.73 -0.16 4.88
CA LEU A 64 -1.75 0.43 6.21
C LEU A 64 -1.62 1.95 6.11
N ALA A 65 -2.38 2.66 6.94
CA ALA A 65 -2.27 4.11 7.08
C ALA A 65 -2.43 4.52 8.54
N ILE A 66 -1.77 5.60 8.92
CA ILE A 66 -1.88 6.17 10.26
C ILE A 66 -2.56 7.54 10.15
N ILE A 67 -3.62 7.73 10.93
CA ILE A 67 -4.25 9.04 11.13
C ILE A 67 -4.29 9.31 12.62
N GLY A 68 -3.59 10.36 13.04
CA GLY A 68 -3.43 10.65 14.46
C GLY A 68 -2.70 9.52 15.18
N LYS A 69 -3.35 8.90 16.15
CA LYS A 69 -2.80 7.78 16.92
C LYS A 69 -3.32 6.41 16.49
N ASN A 70 -4.22 6.36 15.51
CA ASN A 70 -4.87 5.14 15.09
C ASN A 70 -4.27 4.60 13.80
N LEU A 71 -4.21 3.28 13.69
CA LEU A 71 -3.82 2.56 12.50
C LEU A 71 -5.06 2.09 11.77
N TYR A 72 -5.05 2.22 10.45
CA TYR A 72 -6.12 1.73 9.58
C TYR A 72 -5.56 0.69 8.63
N VAL A 73 -6.33 -0.35 8.35
CA VAL A 73 -5.91 -1.49 7.54
C VAL A 73 -6.95 -1.82 6.51
N ALA A 74 -6.56 -1.95 5.24
CA ALA A 74 -7.39 -2.55 4.21
C ALA A 74 -7.34 -4.06 4.41
N ASP A 75 -8.43 -4.64 4.89
CA ASP A 75 -8.50 -6.05 5.25
C ASP A 75 -9.56 -6.77 4.42
N LYS A 76 -9.12 -7.41 3.34
CA LYS A 76 -9.96 -8.17 2.42
C LYS A 76 -11.02 -7.30 1.73
N THR A 77 -12.17 -7.08 2.37
CA THR A 77 -13.29 -6.33 1.81
C THR A 77 -13.76 -5.18 2.71
N LYS A 78 -13.02 -4.89 3.77
CA LYS A 78 -13.39 -3.88 4.78
C LYS A 78 -12.16 -3.09 5.23
N ILE A 79 -12.41 -1.98 5.90
CA ILE A 79 -11.35 -1.19 6.56
C ILE A 79 -11.46 -1.40 8.07
N ILE A 80 -10.37 -1.80 8.67
CA ILE A 80 -10.26 -2.02 10.11
C ILE A 80 -9.52 -0.82 10.73
N LYS A 81 -10.00 -0.36 11.87
CA LYS A 81 -9.33 0.61 12.72
C LYS A 81 -8.70 -0.11 13.89
N ILE A 82 -7.46 0.21 14.19
CA ILE A 82 -6.71 -0.35 15.32
C ILE A 82 -6.23 0.79 16.20
N THR A 83 -6.65 0.77 17.47
CA THR A 83 -6.24 1.76 18.46
C THR A 83 -4.82 1.44 19.00
N PRO A 84 -4.16 2.37 19.73
CA PRO A 84 -2.79 2.16 20.18
C PRO A 84 -2.58 0.94 21.08
N ASP A 85 -3.62 0.44 21.71
CA ASP A 85 -3.59 -0.79 22.52
C ASP A 85 -3.75 -2.07 21.71
N GLY A 86 -3.85 -1.98 20.36
CA GLY A 86 -3.99 -3.13 19.48
C GLY A 86 -5.43 -3.64 19.31
N ASN A 87 -6.41 -2.95 19.87
CA ASN A 87 -7.83 -3.33 19.73
C ASN A 87 -8.35 -2.97 18.35
N THR A 88 -9.02 -3.94 17.71
CA THR A 88 -9.52 -3.81 16.34
C THR A 88 -11.04 -3.55 16.33
N SER A 89 -11.48 -2.76 15.36
CA SER A 89 -12.90 -2.54 15.08
C SER A 89 -13.10 -2.25 13.60
N VAL A 90 -14.29 -2.54 13.08
CA VAL A 90 -14.63 -2.23 11.68
C VAL A 90 -14.87 -0.74 11.56
N PHE A 91 -14.07 -0.06 10.73
CA PHE A 91 -14.27 1.36 10.43
C PHE A 91 -15.21 1.55 9.25
N VAL A 92 -15.00 0.76 8.17
CA VAL A 92 -15.86 0.75 7.00
C VAL A 92 -16.17 -0.70 6.63
N ALA A 93 -17.45 -1.06 6.71
CA ALA A 93 -17.91 -2.39 6.31
C ALA A 93 -17.99 -2.52 4.79
N ALA A 94 -17.94 -3.75 4.29
CA ALA A 94 -18.06 -4.03 2.86
C ALA A 94 -19.32 -3.42 2.24
N SER A 95 -20.42 -3.41 2.97
CA SER A 95 -21.72 -2.88 2.53
C SER A 95 -21.74 -1.35 2.34
N ALA A 96 -20.74 -0.63 2.86
CA ALA A 96 -20.62 0.82 2.70
C ALA A 96 -20.07 1.25 1.35
N PHE A 97 -19.47 0.33 0.60
CA PHE A 97 -18.96 0.61 -0.74
C PHE A 97 -20.06 0.56 -1.78
N GLN A 98 -19.92 1.36 -2.84
CA GLN A 98 -20.95 1.48 -3.88
C GLN A 98 -21.26 0.17 -4.58
N ARG A 99 -20.25 -0.71 -4.72
CA ARG A 99 -20.40 -2.11 -5.09
C ARG A 99 -19.54 -2.96 -4.16
N PRO A 100 -19.87 -4.24 -3.96
CA PRO A 100 -19.10 -5.09 -3.04
C PRO A 100 -17.62 -5.11 -3.42
N PRO A 101 -16.70 -4.77 -2.49
CA PRO A 101 -15.27 -4.87 -2.76
C PRO A 101 -14.87 -6.34 -3.01
N LEU A 102 -13.94 -6.53 -3.94
CA LEU A 102 -13.41 -7.85 -4.26
C LEU A 102 -12.01 -8.07 -3.67
N PHE A 103 -11.18 -7.01 -3.67
CA PHE A 103 -9.79 -7.14 -3.25
C PHE A 103 -9.27 -5.75 -2.85
N LEU A 104 -9.65 -5.30 -1.64
CA LEU A 104 -9.10 -4.04 -1.12
C LEU A 104 -7.60 -4.25 -0.89
N ASN A 105 -6.80 -3.33 -1.41
CA ASN A 105 -5.37 -3.53 -1.50
C ASN A 105 -4.60 -2.44 -0.75
N ASP A 106 -4.24 -1.33 -1.41
CA ASP A 106 -3.48 -0.29 -0.74
C ASP A 106 -4.40 0.72 -0.04
N LEU A 107 -3.84 1.34 0.99
CA LEU A 107 -4.53 2.33 1.82
C LEU A 107 -3.56 3.46 2.14
N GLU A 108 -3.94 4.68 1.80
CA GLU A 108 -3.11 5.86 2.03
C GLU A 108 -3.92 6.97 2.69
N ALA A 109 -3.27 7.77 3.53
CA ALA A 109 -3.90 8.92 4.18
C ALA A 109 -3.40 10.24 3.57
N ASP A 110 -4.26 11.24 3.55
CA ASP A 110 -3.85 12.62 3.29
C ASP A 110 -3.75 13.42 4.61
N PRO A 111 -3.15 14.62 4.59
CA PRO A 111 -3.03 15.42 5.81
C PRO A 111 -4.36 15.91 6.40
N GLN A 112 -5.45 15.87 5.63
CA GLN A 112 -6.78 16.27 6.09
C GLN A 112 -7.52 15.15 6.81
N GLY A 113 -6.92 13.96 6.93
CA GLY A 113 -7.52 12.81 7.62
C GLY A 113 -8.43 11.97 6.72
N ASN A 114 -8.32 12.09 5.42
CA ASN A 114 -9.00 11.21 4.47
C ASN A 114 -8.14 9.99 4.16
N LEU A 115 -8.80 8.87 3.89
CA LEU A 115 -8.17 7.65 3.39
C LEU A 115 -8.51 7.47 1.92
N TYR A 116 -7.58 6.87 1.19
CA TYR A 116 -7.76 6.44 -0.19
C TYR A 116 -7.47 4.96 -0.24
N VAL A 117 -8.34 4.19 -0.88
CA VAL A 117 -8.19 2.72 -0.95
C VAL A 117 -8.41 2.26 -2.39
N SER A 118 -7.55 1.35 -2.83
CA SER A 118 -7.70 0.66 -4.10
C SER A 118 -8.42 -0.67 -3.92
N ASP A 119 -9.33 -0.97 -4.83
CA ASP A 119 -9.88 -2.31 -5.03
C ASP A 119 -9.26 -2.85 -6.33
N SER A 120 -8.40 -3.86 -6.20
CA SER A 120 -7.77 -4.46 -7.38
C SER A 120 -8.74 -5.32 -8.20
N GLY A 121 -9.97 -5.48 -7.72
CA GLY A 121 -11.00 -6.24 -8.40
C GLY A 121 -10.73 -7.73 -8.38
N ASP A 122 -11.26 -8.43 -9.37
CA ASP A 122 -11.02 -9.87 -9.58
C ASP A 122 -9.67 -10.08 -10.28
N VAL A 123 -8.60 -9.71 -9.60
CA VAL A 123 -7.23 -9.62 -10.15
C VAL A 123 -6.69 -10.97 -10.59
N PHE A 124 -7.15 -12.06 -9.98
CA PHE A 124 -6.72 -13.42 -10.30
C PHE A 124 -7.75 -14.18 -11.17
N GLY A 125 -8.86 -13.56 -11.52
CA GLY A 125 -9.91 -14.15 -12.35
C GLY A 125 -10.15 -13.38 -13.64
N ALA A 126 -11.34 -12.79 -13.78
CA ALA A 126 -11.75 -12.10 -15.00
C ALA A 126 -11.06 -10.74 -15.20
N GLY A 127 -10.33 -10.23 -14.23
CA GLY A 127 -9.63 -8.95 -14.30
C GLY A 127 -10.56 -7.75 -14.33
N LYS A 128 -11.72 -7.84 -13.70
CA LYS A 128 -12.74 -6.78 -13.63
C LYS A 128 -12.98 -6.38 -12.18
N GLY A 129 -13.63 -5.20 -12.01
CA GLY A 129 -14.03 -4.74 -10.69
C GLY A 129 -13.08 -3.75 -10.04
N GLY A 130 -12.04 -3.32 -10.76
CA GLY A 130 -11.08 -2.33 -10.24
C GLY A 130 -11.75 -1.01 -9.91
N ALA A 131 -11.37 -0.41 -8.77
CA ALA A 131 -11.92 0.86 -8.30
C ALA A 131 -10.97 1.55 -7.35
N ILE A 132 -11.15 2.87 -7.20
CA ILE A 132 -10.44 3.67 -6.21
C ILE A 132 -11.48 4.50 -5.46
N TYR A 133 -11.43 4.48 -4.14
CA TYR A 133 -12.36 5.17 -3.26
C TYR A 133 -11.64 6.14 -2.34
N LYS A 134 -12.37 7.18 -1.92
CA LYS A 134 -11.99 8.08 -0.84
C LYS A 134 -12.91 7.82 0.37
N ILE A 135 -12.34 7.81 1.55
CA ILE A 135 -13.08 7.61 2.81
C ILE A 135 -12.76 8.80 3.72
N ASN A 136 -13.77 9.54 4.14
CA ASN A 136 -13.56 10.68 5.02
C ASN A 136 -13.40 10.24 6.49
N ALA A 137 -13.15 11.21 7.38
CA ALA A 137 -12.91 10.93 8.80
C ALA A 137 -14.11 10.27 9.50
N LYS A 138 -15.31 10.38 8.94
CA LYS A 138 -16.54 9.77 9.45
C LYS A 138 -16.79 8.36 8.89
N GLY A 139 -15.91 7.87 8.01
CA GLY A 139 -16.08 6.57 7.36
C GLY A 139 -17.03 6.60 6.16
N GLN A 140 -17.36 7.77 5.64
CA GLN A 140 -18.21 7.90 4.44
C GLN A 140 -17.36 7.64 3.21
N VAL A 141 -17.84 6.76 2.32
CA VAL A 141 -17.11 6.29 1.13
C VAL A 141 -17.60 7.04 -0.10
N THR A 142 -16.66 7.53 -0.90
CA THR A 142 -16.91 8.15 -2.21
C THR A 142 -16.15 7.39 -3.27
N LEU A 143 -16.84 6.96 -4.34
CA LEU A 143 -16.15 6.39 -5.52
C LEU A 143 -15.44 7.52 -6.26
N LEU A 144 -14.13 7.37 -6.46
CA LEU A 144 -13.36 8.31 -7.28
C LEU A 144 -13.36 7.91 -8.75
N ILE A 145 -13.11 6.63 -9.03
CA ILE A 145 -13.10 6.08 -10.39
C ILE A 145 -13.20 4.55 -10.33
N ASN A 146 -13.78 3.94 -11.36
CA ASN A 146 -13.79 2.49 -11.51
C ASN A 146 -13.56 2.07 -12.97
N ASP A 147 -13.49 0.77 -13.20
CA ASP A 147 -13.24 0.13 -14.49
C ASP A 147 -14.35 0.39 -15.53
N LEU A 148 -15.57 0.65 -15.09
CA LEU A 148 -16.69 0.97 -15.98
C LEU A 148 -16.61 2.41 -16.50
N GLN A 149 -16.00 3.31 -15.74
CA GLN A 149 -15.84 4.72 -16.11
C GLN A 149 -14.61 4.95 -16.99
N ASP A 150 -13.54 4.19 -16.76
CA ASP A 150 -12.32 4.28 -17.56
C ASP A 150 -11.66 2.89 -17.63
N ALA A 151 -11.50 2.40 -18.87
CA ALA A 151 -10.96 1.06 -19.14
C ALA A 151 -9.48 0.91 -18.74
N ARG A 152 -8.77 2.00 -18.45
CA ARG A 152 -7.39 1.95 -17.94
C ARG A 152 -7.33 1.50 -16.48
N ILE A 153 -8.44 1.59 -15.75
CA ILE A 153 -8.57 1.03 -14.41
C ILE A 153 -8.76 -0.48 -14.53
N LYS A 154 -7.68 -1.22 -14.40
CA LYS A 154 -7.71 -2.70 -14.51
C LYS A 154 -7.60 -3.36 -13.13
N ALA A 155 -6.45 -3.26 -12.48
CA ALA A 155 -6.22 -3.74 -11.14
C ALA A 155 -5.41 -2.71 -10.36
N PRO A 156 -6.00 -1.57 -9.98
CA PRO A 156 -5.27 -0.54 -9.24
C PRO A 156 -4.77 -1.10 -7.92
N ASN A 157 -3.51 -0.81 -7.61
CA ASN A 157 -2.84 -1.34 -6.42
C ASN A 157 -2.24 -0.17 -5.62
N GLY A 158 -0.94 0.06 -5.72
CA GLY A 158 -0.26 1.08 -4.93
C GLY A 158 -0.81 2.48 -5.19
N LEU A 159 -1.08 3.21 -4.12
CA LEU A 159 -1.61 4.56 -4.14
C LEU A 159 -0.67 5.49 -3.36
N LEU A 160 -0.67 6.77 -3.74
CA LEU A 160 -0.06 7.81 -2.93
C LEU A 160 -0.81 9.12 -3.18
N ALA A 161 -1.34 9.72 -2.12
CA ALA A 161 -2.03 11.01 -2.20
C ALA A 161 -1.03 12.17 -2.10
N ASP A 162 -1.26 13.24 -2.87
CA ASP A 162 -0.58 14.50 -2.61
C ASP A 162 -1.19 15.19 -1.37
N ASP A 163 -0.55 16.28 -0.92
CA ASP A 163 -0.98 16.97 0.30
C ASP A 163 -2.37 17.60 0.20
N THR A 164 -2.86 17.85 -1.02
CA THR A 164 -4.18 18.44 -1.24
C THR A 164 -5.29 17.41 -1.35
N GLY A 165 -4.94 16.14 -1.64
CA GLY A 165 -5.92 15.11 -1.99
C GLY A 165 -6.52 15.27 -3.39
N ASN A 166 -6.01 16.21 -4.20
CA ASN A 166 -6.49 16.45 -5.56
C ASN A 166 -5.87 15.49 -6.58
N PHE A 167 -4.72 14.91 -6.25
CA PHE A 167 -4.00 13.99 -7.13
C PHE A 167 -3.56 12.75 -6.37
N LEU A 168 -3.75 11.60 -7.01
CA LEU A 168 -3.19 10.33 -6.56
C LEU A 168 -2.19 9.83 -7.59
N LEU A 169 -1.04 9.33 -7.10
CA LEU A 169 -0.24 8.39 -7.87
C LEU A 169 -0.87 7.01 -7.73
N VAL A 170 -0.96 6.28 -8.82
CA VAL A 170 -1.53 4.93 -8.85
C VAL A 170 -0.63 4.05 -9.71
N VAL A 171 -0.23 2.89 -9.19
CA VAL A 171 0.38 1.84 -10.01
C VAL A 171 -0.60 0.70 -10.15
N ASP A 172 -0.84 0.28 -11.39
CA ASP A 172 -1.80 -0.76 -11.73
C ASP A 172 -1.07 -2.10 -11.86
N PHE A 173 -1.55 -3.10 -11.13
CA PHE A 173 -0.94 -4.43 -11.10
C PHE A 173 -1.10 -5.17 -12.43
N ALA A 174 -2.23 -5.01 -13.11
CA ALA A 174 -2.51 -5.74 -14.33
C ALA A 174 -1.90 -5.08 -15.57
N SER A 175 -2.01 -3.75 -15.70
CA SER A 175 -1.46 -3.03 -16.86
C SER A 175 0.03 -2.73 -16.73
N GLY A 176 0.55 -2.66 -15.52
CA GLY A 176 1.92 -2.26 -15.26
C GLY A 176 2.19 -0.77 -15.52
N VAL A 177 1.17 0.05 -15.51
CA VAL A 177 1.26 1.49 -15.75
C VAL A 177 1.23 2.25 -14.43
N LEU A 178 2.10 3.24 -14.30
CA LEU A 178 2.05 4.26 -13.27
C LEU A 178 1.37 5.49 -13.87
N TYR A 179 0.28 5.94 -13.25
CA TYR A 179 -0.44 7.13 -13.68
C TYR A 179 -0.83 8.01 -12.50
N THR A 180 -1.18 9.25 -12.80
CA THR A 180 -1.87 10.13 -11.84
C THR A 180 -3.36 10.11 -12.09
N LEU A 181 -4.13 10.19 -11.01
CA LEU A 181 -5.57 10.43 -11.05
C LEU A 181 -5.84 11.81 -10.48
N ASN A 182 -6.49 12.67 -11.27
CA ASN A 182 -7.08 13.89 -10.74
C ASN A 182 -8.40 13.51 -10.08
N THR A 183 -8.48 13.64 -8.76
CA THR A 183 -9.66 13.19 -7.99
C THR A 183 -10.90 14.07 -8.22
N GLN A 184 -10.71 15.30 -8.76
CA GLN A 184 -11.81 16.23 -9.03
C GLN A 184 -12.43 15.97 -10.41
N THR A 185 -11.59 15.71 -11.42
CA THR A 185 -12.02 15.57 -12.82
C THR A 185 -12.08 14.11 -13.27
N GLN A 186 -11.51 13.19 -12.50
CA GLN A 186 -11.35 11.77 -12.83
C GLN A 186 -10.41 11.52 -14.02
N LYS A 187 -9.61 12.53 -14.41
CA LYS A 187 -8.66 12.39 -15.50
C LYS A 187 -7.45 11.57 -15.07
N LEU A 188 -7.10 10.57 -15.87
CA LEU A 188 -5.87 9.78 -15.74
C LEU A 188 -4.80 10.33 -16.68
N THR A 189 -3.55 10.42 -16.18
CA THR A 189 -2.39 10.83 -16.98
C THR A 189 -1.26 9.83 -16.74
N ASP A 190 -0.83 9.13 -17.79
CA ASP A 190 0.25 8.14 -17.69
C ASP A 190 1.59 8.83 -17.42
N ILE A 191 2.39 8.25 -16.54
CA ILE A 191 3.75 8.72 -16.20
C ILE A 191 4.79 7.77 -16.78
N ALA A 192 4.63 6.46 -16.54
CA ALA A 192 5.59 5.44 -16.93
C ALA A 192 4.91 4.07 -17.00
N GLU A 193 5.57 3.11 -17.62
CA GLU A 193 5.04 1.75 -17.76
C GLU A 193 6.17 0.72 -17.65
N GLY A 194 5.83 -0.56 -17.69
CA GLY A 194 6.81 -1.64 -17.63
C GLY A 194 6.94 -2.28 -16.26
N PHE A 195 6.02 -1.97 -15.34
CA PHE A 195 5.98 -2.56 -14.00
C PHE A 195 5.06 -3.80 -14.03
N GLY A 196 5.56 -4.93 -14.48
CA GLY A 196 4.79 -6.11 -14.84
C GLY A 196 3.81 -6.65 -13.79
N GLY A 197 4.05 -6.38 -12.51
CA GLY A 197 3.14 -6.62 -11.39
C GLY A 197 3.22 -5.46 -10.42
N GLY A 198 2.90 -4.24 -10.86
CA GLY A 198 3.01 -3.03 -10.07
C GLY A 198 2.31 -3.15 -8.73
N ASP A 199 3.03 -2.88 -7.63
CA ASP A 199 2.47 -3.06 -6.28
C ASP A 199 2.49 -1.75 -5.49
N GLY A 200 3.64 -1.26 -5.09
CA GLY A 200 3.74 -0.05 -4.29
C GLY A 200 4.35 1.12 -5.05
N VAL A 201 4.03 2.33 -4.62
CA VAL A 201 4.62 3.57 -5.13
C VAL A 201 4.90 4.52 -3.99
N VAL A 202 6.09 5.10 -3.97
CA VAL A 202 6.46 6.17 -3.03
C VAL A 202 7.11 7.32 -3.76
N HIS A 203 7.12 8.49 -3.13
CA HIS A 203 7.65 9.73 -3.70
C HIS A 203 8.67 10.31 -2.72
N HIS A 204 9.90 10.52 -3.24
CA HIS A 204 10.95 11.19 -2.49
C HIS A 204 10.82 12.71 -2.67
N SER A 205 11.20 13.50 -1.66
CA SER A 205 11.15 14.96 -1.71
C SER A 205 11.99 15.57 -2.84
N ASN A 206 12.98 14.83 -3.38
CA ASN A 206 13.77 15.25 -4.52
C ASN A 206 13.07 15.07 -5.88
N GLY A 207 11.83 14.56 -5.89
CA GLY A 207 11.04 14.34 -7.09
C GLY A 207 11.12 12.94 -7.66
N THR A 208 12.04 12.09 -7.18
CA THR A 208 12.12 10.69 -7.60
C THR A 208 10.96 9.89 -7.03
N MET A 209 10.33 9.08 -7.87
CA MET A 209 9.37 8.07 -7.44
C MET A 209 10.02 6.69 -7.42
N TYR A 210 9.55 5.81 -6.55
CA TYR A 210 9.96 4.41 -6.52
C TYR A 210 8.74 3.53 -6.65
N VAL A 211 8.88 2.46 -7.43
CA VAL A 211 7.79 1.53 -7.74
C VAL A 211 8.28 0.11 -7.55
N SER A 212 7.51 -0.72 -6.88
CA SER A 212 7.78 -2.15 -6.77
C SER A 212 7.01 -2.95 -7.82
N ASP A 213 7.63 -4.03 -8.27
CA ASP A 213 7.08 -5.00 -9.22
C ASP A 213 7.06 -6.37 -8.55
N TRP A 214 5.88 -6.78 -8.16
CA TRP A 214 5.66 -8.02 -7.41
C TRP A 214 6.01 -9.26 -8.24
N LYS A 215 5.62 -9.27 -9.51
CA LYS A 215 5.83 -10.44 -10.39
C LYS A 215 7.30 -10.65 -10.73
N ASN A 216 8.03 -9.57 -10.99
CA ASN A 216 9.41 -9.65 -11.45
C ASN A 216 10.43 -9.47 -10.33
N GLY A 217 9.98 -9.22 -9.09
CA GLY A 217 10.85 -9.10 -7.93
C GLY A 217 11.81 -7.92 -8.02
N LYS A 218 11.34 -6.77 -8.51
CA LYS A 218 12.17 -5.60 -8.74
C LYS A 218 11.62 -4.36 -8.04
N VAL A 219 12.53 -3.43 -7.75
CA VAL A 219 12.19 -2.07 -7.35
C VAL A 219 12.84 -1.13 -8.36
N PHE A 220 12.04 -0.20 -8.86
CA PHE A 220 12.45 0.79 -9.86
C PHE A 220 12.47 2.19 -9.27
N SER A 221 13.32 3.04 -9.84
CA SER A 221 13.18 4.49 -9.70
C SER A 221 12.56 5.07 -10.97
N VAL A 222 11.78 6.14 -10.80
CA VAL A 222 11.21 6.92 -11.89
C VAL A 222 11.57 8.37 -11.62
N ASN A 223 12.32 9.00 -12.53
CA ASN A 223 12.73 10.39 -12.35
C ASN A 223 11.62 11.36 -12.76
N THR A 224 11.87 12.65 -12.59
CA THR A 224 10.89 13.70 -12.91
C THR A 224 10.52 13.77 -14.40
N LYS A 225 11.32 13.16 -15.27
CA LYS A 225 11.04 13.06 -16.71
C LYS A 225 10.28 11.79 -17.08
N GLY A 226 10.03 10.89 -16.12
CA GLY A 226 9.39 9.61 -16.37
C GLY A 226 10.35 8.49 -16.80
N ASP A 227 11.67 8.72 -16.74
CA ASP A 227 12.66 7.69 -17.06
C ASP A 227 12.73 6.65 -15.93
N VAL A 228 12.74 5.38 -16.32
CA VAL A 228 12.65 4.23 -15.41
C VAL A 228 14.01 3.54 -15.34
N ALA A 229 14.45 3.21 -14.12
CA ALA A 229 15.67 2.44 -13.89
C ALA A 229 15.44 1.42 -12.77
N VAL A 230 16.04 0.23 -12.90
CA VAL A 230 16.01 -0.78 -11.84
C VAL A 230 17.04 -0.39 -10.78
N ILE A 231 16.61 -0.28 -9.52
CA ILE A 231 17.52 -0.03 -8.40
C ILE A 231 17.86 -1.29 -7.61
N LYS A 232 16.96 -2.27 -7.60
CA LYS A 232 17.22 -3.58 -6.99
C LYS A 232 16.34 -4.65 -7.61
N SER A 233 16.88 -5.87 -7.72
CA SER A 233 16.20 -7.05 -8.23
C SER A 233 16.49 -8.25 -7.33
N GLY A 234 15.90 -9.42 -7.65
CA GLY A 234 16.16 -10.65 -6.90
C GLY A 234 15.21 -10.90 -5.76
N TYR A 235 14.19 -10.07 -5.57
CA TYR A 235 13.10 -10.38 -4.64
C TYR A 235 12.24 -11.50 -5.21
N GLN A 236 11.66 -12.31 -4.33
CA GLN A 236 10.70 -13.33 -4.75
C GLN A 236 9.34 -12.70 -5.09
N ALA A 237 8.91 -11.71 -4.30
CA ALA A 237 7.68 -10.96 -4.54
C ALA A 237 7.76 -9.60 -3.81
N ALA A 238 8.32 -8.60 -4.49
CA ALA A 238 8.39 -7.24 -3.93
C ALA A 238 7.00 -6.64 -3.84
N ALA A 239 6.47 -6.51 -2.62
CA ALA A 239 5.12 -6.05 -2.38
C ALA A 239 5.06 -4.52 -2.17
N ASP A 240 4.14 -4.04 -1.36
CA ASP A 240 3.90 -2.62 -1.18
C ASP A 240 5.03 -1.96 -0.38
N ILE A 241 5.79 -1.09 -1.04
CA ILE A 241 6.96 -0.42 -0.47
C ILE A 241 6.58 0.84 0.30
N ALA A 242 7.43 1.23 1.22
CA ALA A 242 7.33 2.51 1.92
C ALA A 242 8.69 3.20 1.95
N ILE A 243 8.68 4.49 2.24
CA ILE A 243 9.89 5.28 2.47
C ILE A 243 9.91 5.73 3.93
N THR A 244 11.08 5.70 4.58
CA THR A 244 11.19 6.19 5.96
C THR A 244 10.93 7.69 6.02
N LYS A 245 10.51 8.17 7.21
CA LYS A 245 10.19 9.59 7.43
C LYS A 245 11.38 10.50 7.13
N ASP A 246 12.60 10.04 7.42
CA ASP A 246 13.84 10.77 7.11
C ASP A 246 14.33 10.55 5.67
N GLU A 247 13.61 9.77 4.87
CA GLU A 247 13.93 9.43 3.49
C GLU A 247 15.29 8.74 3.31
N ALA A 248 15.80 8.12 4.37
CA ALA A 248 17.08 7.42 4.32
C ALA A 248 16.98 6.03 3.72
N TYR A 249 15.81 5.40 3.79
CA TYR A 249 15.60 4.02 3.35
C TYR A 249 14.28 3.82 2.63
N LEU A 250 14.31 2.95 1.61
CA LEU A 250 13.11 2.26 1.14
C LEU A 250 12.95 0.97 1.97
N LEU A 251 11.71 0.69 2.33
CA LEU A 251 11.30 -0.52 3.03
C LEU A 251 10.56 -1.41 2.05
N VAL A 252 11.09 -2.62 1.81
CA VAL A 252 10.55 -3.54 0.80
C VAL A 252 10.12 -4.83 1.46
N PRO A 253 8.81 -5.09 1.56
CA PRO A 253 8.34 -6.40 2.01
C PRO A 253 8.49 -7.39 0.85
N ASP A 254 9.20 -8.49 1.09
CA ASP A 254 9.26 -9.61 0.17
C ASP A 254 8.24 -10.65 0.64
N MET A 255 7.09 -10.66 -0.01
CA MET A 255 5.95 -11.44 0.43
C MET A 255 6.23 -12.94 0.47
N LYS A 256 6.89 -13.48 -0.56
CA LYS A 256 7.17 -14.92 -0.66
C LYS A 256 8.37 -15.34 0.18
N ALA A 257 9.37 -14.50 0.33
CA ALA A 257 10.53 -14.77 1.16
C ALA A 257 10.22 -14.61 2.65
N GLY A 258 9.17 -13.89 3.02
CA GLY A 258 8.85 -13.60 4.42
C GLY A 258 9.83 -12.62 5.04
N GLU A 259 10.24 -11.60 4.29
CA GLU A 259 11.30 -10.69 4.69
C GLU A 259 10.90 -9.24 4.52
N LEU A 260 11.50 -8.38 5.31
CA LEU A 260 11.48 -6.92 5.12
C LEU A 260 12.91 -6.48 4.86
N ASP A 261 13.14 -5.92 3.67
CA ASP A 261 14.45 -5.42 3.24
C ASP A 261 14.52 -3.90 3.36
N PHE A 262 15.73 -3.39 3.53
CA PHE A 262 16.01 -1.95 3.64
C PHE A 262 16.99 -1.57 2.53
N ILE A 263 16.57 -0.67 1.63
CA ILE A 263 17.44 -0.14 0.58
C ILE A 263 17.87 1.26 1.01
N SER A 264 19.17 1.48 1.15
CA SER A 264 19.71 2.81 1.47
C SER A 264 19.52 3.74 0.27
N LEU A 265 19.03 4.95 0.53
CA LEU A 265 18.84 6.01 -0.48
C LEU A 265 19.95 7.07 -0.44
N LYS A 266 20.93 6.85 0.41
CA LYS A 266 22.06 7.78 0.54
C LYS A 266 23.25 7.39 -0.32
#